data_19b87734e2ca6d1dedc1f58047780d78
#
_entry.id   19b87734e2ca6d1dedc1f58047780d78
#
_cell.length_a   1.000
_cell.length_b   1.000
_cell.length_c   1.000
_cell.angle_alpha   90.00
_cell.angle_beta   90.00
_cell.angle_gamma   90.00
#
_symmetry.space_group_name_H-M   'P 1'
#
loop_
_entity.id
_entity.type
_entity.pdbx_description
1 polymer ?
#
loop_
_entity_poly.entity_id
_entity_poly.type
_entity_poly.pdbx_seq_one_letter_code
_entity_poly.pdbx_strand_id
1 'polypeptide(L)'
;FEANIVEQEKRRQFLSSLAGGIVIPEILAEKEFKKENQTKIIQYIDLDKYHSKNKPSQESIKALYERNKNIFIAEFKSIRYAEIKPELISGSKEYNENFFKQLDVVENNVLDGQSFEETAKANNLKIVELNKINAKKEDESKNKIENLPDSLFKKIYNIKIPQIPEIINIDGKYYLAEVKNEEKKNRPMNDPEVLEALNAQLSFKEKIENNTSLAKDIGLGAFDGDNYKKFADENGLVVENYKISSLKQNDIFSEGLVKQIFLTKDGDINLLTNSTLTKSFLISTKKTEYK
;
A
#
# COMPACT_ATOMS: atom_id res chain seq x y z
N PHE A 1 -45.08 19.16 -6.59
CA PHE A 1 -45.07 17.71 -6.35
C PHE A 1 -45.69 16.98 -7.55
N GLU A 2 -46.90 17.36 -7.98
CA GLU A 2 -47.59 16.74 -9.12
C GLU A 2 -46.84 16.87 -10.46
N ALA A 3 -46.23 18.01 -10.72
CA ALA A 3 -45.46 18.23 -11.96
C ALA A 3 -44.26 17.25 -12.07
N ASN A 4 -43.56 16.94 -10.98
CA ASN A 4 -42.47 15.99 -10.94
C ASN A 4 -42.94 14.54 -11.20
N ILE A 5 -44.11 14.17 -10.69
CA ILE A 5 -44.68 12.83 -10.92
C ILE A 5 -45.08 12.66 -12.40
N VAL A 6 -45.68 13.67 -12.98
CA VAL A 6 -46.04 13.66 -14.42
C VAL A 6 -44.81 13.57 -15.31
N GLU A 7 -43.74 14.26 -14.95
CA GLU A 7 -42.51 14.23 -15.73
C GLU A 7 -41.78 12.88 -15.60
N GLN A 8 -41.77 12.28 -14.42
CA GLN A 8 -41.23 10.93 -14.19
C GLN A 8 -42.04 9.87 -14.94
N GLU A 9 -43.36 9.98 -15.00
CA GLU A 9 -44.22 9.04 -15.71
C GLU A 9 -44.07 9.17 -17.21
N LYS A 10 -43.96 10.40 -17.75
CA LYS A 10 -43.63 10.63 -19.15
C LYS A 10 -42.26 10.04 -19.54
N ARG A 11 -41.27 10.22 -18.71
CA ARG A 11 -39.93 9.62 -18.90
C ARG A 11 -40.01 8.10 -18.89
N ARG A 12 -40.74 7.51 -17.96
CA ARG A 12 -40.97 6.07 -17.90
C ARG A 12 -41.64 5.51 -19.11
N GLN A 13 -42.72 6.18 -19.60
CA GLN A 13 -43.44 5.79 -20.80
C GLN A 13 -42.60 5.94 -22.06
N PHE A 14 -41.80 7.00 -22.18
CA PHE A 14 -40.86 7.20 -23.27
C PHE A 14 -39.79 6.12 -23.32
N LEU A 15 -39.16 5.80 -22.17
CA LEU A 15 -38.18 4.72 -22.06
C LEU A 15 -38.80 3.34 -22.32
N SER A 16 -40.03 3.11 -21.87
CA SER A 16 -40.76 1.88 -22.14
C SER A 16 -41.10 1.73 -23.62
N SER A 17 -41.47 2.84 -24.31
CA SER A 17 -41.74 2.84 -25.76
C SER A 17 -40.47 2.59 -26.58
N LEU A 18 -39.32 3.14 -26.14
CA LEU A 18 -38.03 2.87 -26.75
C LEU A 18 -37.59 1.41 -26.51
N ALA A 19 -37.76 0.91 -25.32
CA ALA A 19 -37.39 -0.48 -24.95
C ALA A 19 -38.32 -1.51 -25.64
N GLY A 20 -39.62 -1.20 -25.78
CA GLY A 20 -40.61 -2.07 -26.45
C GLY A 20 -40.43 -2.18 -27.97
N GLY A 21 -39.65 -1.27 -28.57
CA GLY A 21 -39.27 -1.32 -30.00
C GLY A 21 -37.93 -2.01 -30.27
N ILE A 22 -37.15 -2.35 -29.23
CA ILE A 22 -35.88 -3.06 -29.41
C ILE A 22 -36.14 -4.56 -29.44
N VAL A 23 -36.31 -5.10 -30.62
CA VAL A 23 -36.29 -6.55 -30.85
C VAL A 23 -34.82 -6.98 -30.78
N ILE A 24 -34.43 -7.62 -29.68
CA ILE A 24 -33.11 -8.22 -29.58
C ILE A 24 -33.04 -9.36 -30.61
N PRO A 25 -32.13 -9.32 -31.60
CA PRO A 25 -31.99 -10.41 -32.56
C PRO A 25 -31.80 -11.74 -31.81
N GLU A 26 -32.50 -12.80 -32.19
CA GLU A 26 -32.48 -14.11 -31.57
C GLU A 26 -31.04 -14.61 -31.40
N ILE A 27 -30.17 -14.33 -32.37
CA ILE A 27 -28.74 -14.68 -32.33
C ILE A 27 -27.97 -14.00 -31.19
N LEU A 28 -28.39 -12.78 -30.79
CA LEU A 28 -27.77 -12.09 -29.63
C LEU A 28 -28.29 -12.63 -28.31
N ALA A 29 -29.59 -12.95 -28.25
CA ALA A 29 -30.20 -13.58 -27.08
C ALA A 29 -29.61 -14.98 -26.85
N GLU A 30 -29.45 -15.76 -27.91
CA GLU A 30 -28.82 -17.08 -27.88
C GLU A 30 -27.32 -17.00 -27.43
N LYS A 31 -26.59 -16.02 -27.96
CA LYS A 31 -25.19 -15.78 -27.54
C LYS A 31 -25.06 -15.45 -26.05
N GLU A 32 -25.92 -14.58 -25.57
CA GLU A 32 -25.86 -14.19 -24.16
C GLU A 32 -26.32 -15.34 -23.24
N PHE A 33 -27.37 -16.07 -23.65
CA PHE A 33 -27.80 -17.26 -22.94
C PHE A 33 -26.69 -18.33 -22.88
N LYS A 34 -26.03 -18.62 -24.00
CA LYS A 34 -24.89 -19.55 -24.04
C LYS A 34 -23.74 -19.09 -23.16
N LYS A 35 -23.45 -17.80 -23.12
CA LYS A 35 -22.42 -17.22 -22.29
C LYS A 35 -22.73 -17.37 -20.78
N GLU A 36 -23.96 -17.15 -20.37
CA GLU A 36 -24.38 -17.29 -18.98
C GLU A 36 -24.55 -18.76 -18.52
N ASN A 37 -24.90 -19.66 -19.44
CA ASN A 37 -25.21 -21.08 -19.13
C ASN A 37 -24.11 -22.05 -19.55
N GLN A 38 -22.92 -21.56 -19.88
CA GLN A 38 -21.78 -22.43 -20.19
C GLN A 38 -21.06 -22.91 -18.92
N THR A 39 -20.47 -24.06 -19.03
CA THR A 39 -19.57 -24.65 -18.03
C THR A 39 -18.22 -24.92 -18.70
N LYS A 40 -17.15 -24.44 -18.13
CA LYS A 40 -15.78 -24.70 -18.59
C LYS A 40 -15.14 -25.83 -17.81
N ILE A 41 -14.62 -26.82 -18.52
CA ILE A 41 -13.76 -27.88 -17.99
C ILE A 41 -12.34 -27.51 -18.39
N ILE A 42 -11.50 -27.24 -17.39
CA ILE A 42 -10.13 -26.79 -17.60
C ILE A 42 -9.12 -27.66 -16.88
N GLN A 43 -7.90 -27.66 -17.38
CA GLN A 43 -6.72 -27.97 -16.60
C GLN A 43 -5.97 -26.67 -16.32
N TYR A 44 -5.43 -26.53 -15.12
CA TYR A 44 -4.64 -25.35 -14.78
C TYR A 44 -3.37 -25.72 -14.03
N ILE A 45 -2.37 -24.84 -14.16
CA ILE A 45 -1.12 -24.85 -13.42
C ILE A 45 -1.01 -23.51 -12.71
N ASP A 46 -0.88 -23.51 -11.38
CA ASP A 46 -0.52 -22.31 -10.62
C ASP A 46 0.98 -22.06 -10.80
N LEU A 47 1.33 -20.88 -11.33
CA LEU A 47 2.70 -20.50 -11.64
C LEU A 47 3.45 -19.86 -10.45
N ASP A 48 2.85 -19.74 -9.28
CA ASP A 48 3.52 -19.12 -8.12
C ASP A 48 4.82 -19.87 -7.76
N LYS A 49 4.80 -21.21 -7.78
CA LYS A 49 6.00 -22.02 -7.55
C LYS A 49 7.04 -21.87 -8.66
N TYR A 50 6.61 -21.69 -9.90
CA TYR A 50 7.51 -21.44 -11.03
C TYR A 50 8.25 -20.12 -10.86
N HIS A 51 7.53 -19.07 -10.48
CA HIS A 51 8.10 -17.74 -10.27
C HIS A 51 8.98 -17.63 -9.02
N SER A 52 8.75 -18.48 -8.01
CA SER A 52 9.51 -18.45 -6.74
C SER A 52 10.78 -19.32 -6.74
N LYS A 53 11.09 -20.00 -7.84
CA LYS A 53 12.26 -20.89 -7.93
C LYS A 53 13.58 -20.19 -7.73
N ASN A 54 13.71 -19.01 -8.29
CA ASN A 54 14.94 -18.24 -8.28
C ASN A 54 14.84 -17.12 -7.23
N LYS A 55 15.83 -17.06 -6.36
CA LYS A 55 16.01 -15.89 -5.49
C LYS A 55 16.87 -14.87 -6.23
N PRO A 56 16.56 -13.57 -6.10
CA PRO A 56 17.41 -12.54 -6.69
C PRO A 56 18.88 -12.68 -6.27
N SER A 57 19.80 -12.52 -7.21
CA SER A 57 21.22 -12.58 -6.92
C SER A 57 21.66 -11.35 -6.11
N GLN A 58 22.71 -11.51 -5.29
CA GLN A 58 23.29 -10.40 -4.53
C GLN A 58 23.76 -9.25 -5.42
N GLU A 59 24.24 -9.58 -6.63
CA GLU A 59 24.64 -8.58 -7.62
C GLU A 59 23.45 -7.76 -8.13
N SER A 60 22.32 -8.42 -8.41
CA SER A 60 21.08 -7.76 -8.84
C SER A 60 20.52 -6.86 -7.74
N ILE A 61 20.53 -7.35 -6.48
CA ILE A 61 20.10 -6.57 -5.31
C ILE A 61 20.98 -5.32 -5.15
N LYS A 62 22.31 -5.47 -5.23
CA LYS A 62 23.25 -4.35 -5.13
C LYS A 62 23.07 -3.35 -6.26
N ALA A 63 22.96 -3.84 -7.50
CA ALA A 63 22.73 -2.97 -8.66
C ALA A 63 21.42 -2.18 -8.55
N LEU A 64 20.34 -2.81 -8.07
CA LEU A 64 19.06 -2.15 -7.87
C LEU A 64 19.13 -1.13 -6.74
N TYR A 65 19.79 -1.47 -5.62
CA TYR A 65 20.01 -0.55 -4.51
C TYR A 65 20.78 0.71 -4.96
N GLU A 66 21.90 0.56 -5.65
CA GLU A 66 22.70 1.71 -6.10
C GLU A 66 21.93 2.65 -7.04
N ARG A 67 21.05 2.11 -7.88
CA ARG A 67 20.19 2.93 -8.75
C ARG A 67 19.11 3.68 -7.97
N ASN A 68 18.65 3.13 -6.86
CA ASN A 68 17.47 3.58 -6.12
C ASN A 68 17.78 4.04 -4.69
N LYS A 69 19.06 4.17 -4.30
CA LYS A 69 19.43 4.51 -2.92
C LYS A 69 18.80 5.80 -2.39
N ASN A 70 18.49 6.73 -3.30
CA ASN A 70 17.86 8.00 -2.94
C ASN A 70 16.39 7.88 -2.52
N ILE A 71 15.73 6.74 -2.75
CA ILE A 71 14.37 6.49 -2.24
C ILE A 71 14.39 5.78 -0.88
N PHE A 72 15.51 5.17 -0.52
CA PHE A 72 15.70 4.51 0.78
C PHE A 72 16.33 5.50 1.77
N ILE A 73 15.57 6.52 2.14
CA ILE A 73 16.02 7.56 3.06
C ILE A 73 15.38 7.36 4.42
N ALA A 74 16.17 7.44 5.47
CA ALA A 74 15.70 7.63 6.84
C ALA A 74 15.89 9.10 7.21
N GLU A 75 14.84 9.70 7.74
CA GLU A 75 14.88 11.04 8.31
C GLU A 75 15.00 10.93 9.83
N PHE A 76 15.98 11.61 10.37
CA PHE A 76 16.21 11.71 11.82
C PHE A 76 16.11 13.16 12.25
N LYS A 77 15.45 13.38 13.36
CA LYS A 77 15.37 14.69 14.02
C LYS A 77 16.02 14.62 15.38
N SER A 78 16.84 15.60 15.71
CA SER A 78 17.23 15.84 17.10
C SER A 78 16.23 16.82 17.69
N ILE A 79 15.59 16.43 18.78
CA ILE A 79 14.55 17.20 19.44
C ILE A 79 14.94 17.53 20.86
N ARG A 80 14.42 18.62 21.36
CA ARG A 80 14.53 18.98 22.76
C ARG A 80 13.21 19.53 23.26
N TYR A 81 12.95 19.27 24.54
CA TYR A 81 11.75 19.75 25.19
C TYR A 81 11.98 19.95 26.67
N ALA A 82 11.15 20.77 27.28
CA ALA A 82 11.13 21.00 28.71
C ALA A 82 9.69 21.19 29.17
N GLU A 83 9.26 20.55 30.25
CA GLU A 83 7.95 20.74 30.85
C GLU A 83 7.89 22.08 31.57
N ILE A 84 6.90 22.91 31.25
CA ILE A 84 6.64 24.20 31.91
C ILE A 84 5.70 23.93 33.07
N LYS A 85 6.27 23.72 34.26
CA LYS A 85 5.49 23.44 35.46
C LYS A 85 5.05 24.72 36.14
N PRO A 86 3.82 24.76 36.71
CA PRO A 86 3.34 25.96 37.42
C PRO A 86 4.27 26.45 38.52
N GLU A 87 4.90 25.56 39.25
CA GLU A 87 5.84 25.93 40.35
C GLU A 87 7.04 26.74 39.84
N LEU A 88 7.47 26.49 38.60
CA LEU A 88 8.69 27.13 38.06
C LEU A 88 8.44 28.56 37.56
N ILE A 89 7.27 28.84 37.00
CA ILE A 89 7.02 30.14 36.39
C ILE A 89 6.05 31.03 37.19
N SER A 90 5.16 30.42 38.03
CA SER A 90 4.22 31.20 38.86
C SER A 90 4.38 31.05 40.34
N GLY A 91 5.25 30.13 40.80
CA GLY A 91 5.43 29.80 42.23
C GLY A 91 4.26 29.07 42.86
N SER A 92 3.22 28.72 42.08
CA SER A 92 2.03 27.95 42.50
C SER A 92 2.11 26.53 41.96
N LYS A 93 1.49 25.56 42.64
CA LYS A 93 1.37 24.19 42.14
C LYS A 93 0.20 24.00 41.18
N GLU A 94 -0.64 25.01 41.01
CA GLU A 94 -1.86 24.93 40.24
C GLU A 94 -1.76 25.75 38.93
N TYR A 95 -2.45 25.30 37.90
CA TYR A 95 -2.66 26.01 36.66
C TYR A 95 -3.72 27.11 36.84
N ASN A 96 -3.33 28.19 37.53
CA ASN A 96 -4.17 29.33 37.86
C ASN A 96 -3.95 30.52 36.90
N GLU A 97 -4.69 31.61 37.10
CA GLU A 97 -4.60 32.80 36.28
C GLU A 97 -3.17 33.40 36.22
N ASN A 98 -2.43 33.34 37.35
CA ASN A 98 -1.04 33.80 37.37
C ASN A 98 -0.14 32.94 36.50
N PHE A 99 -0.34 31.61 36.53
CA PHE A 99 0.39 30.68 35.63
C PHE A 99 0.18 31.08 34.17
N PHE A 100 -1.05 31.30 33.74
CA PHE A 100 -1.35 31.62 32.36
C PHE A 100 -0.79 32.98 31.94
N LYS A 101 -0.82 33.98 32.82
CA LYS A 101 -0.16 35.27 32.58
C LYS A 101 1.36 35.12 32.37
N GLN A 102 2.01 34.26 33.17
CA GLN A 102 3.45 34.02 33.00
C GLN A 102 3.74 33.18 31.75
N LEU A 103 2.86 32.21 31.42
CA LEU A 103 2.97 31.43 30.20
C LEU A 103 2.88 32.33 28.96
N ASP A 104 1.95 33.28 28.93
CA ASP A 104 1.82 34.28 27.86
C ASP A 104 3.11 35.11 27.70
N VAL A 105 3.78 35.46 28.82
CA VAL A 105 5.08 36.12 28.76
C VAL A 105 6.15 35.26 28.12
N VAL A 106 6.19 33.99 28.50
CA VAL A 106 7.14 33.02 27.90
C VAL A 106 6.87 32.85 26.41
N GLU A 107 5.59 32.75 26.03
CA GLU A 107 5.19 32.60 24.62
C GLU A 107 5.55 33.86 23.79
N ASN A 108 5.29 35.06 24.32
CA ASN A 108 5.67 36.30 23.65
C ASN A 108 7.19 36.39 23.47
N ASN A 109 7.99 36.03 24.50
CA ASN A 109 9.44 36.03 24.39
C ASN A 109 9.95 35.07 23.29
N VAL A 110 9.32 33.91 23.16
CA VAL A 110 9.62 32.96 22.07
C VAL A 110 9.23 33.54 20.72
N LEU A 111 8.07 34.18 20.60
CA LEU A 111 7.61 34.87 19.39
C LEU A 111 8.53 36.05 19.01
N ASP A 112 9.09 36.74 19.98
CA ASP A 112 10.07 37.80 19.79
C ASP A 112 11.48 37.29 19.44
N GLY A 113 11.65 35.98 19.31
CA GLY A 113 12.89 35.34 18.85
C GLY A 113 13.82 34.84 19.93
N GLN A 114 13.36 34.74 21.19
CA GLN A 114 14.17 34.12 22.26
C GLN A 114 14.42 32.67 21.95
N SER A 115 15.67 32.24 22.06
CA SER A 115 16.05 30.84 21.79
C SER A 115 15.53 29.89 22.87
N PHE A 116 15.51 28.59 22.52
CA PHE A 116 15.12 27.53 23.45
C PHE A 116 15.94 27.55 24.74
N GLU A 117 17.28 27.68 24.61
CA GLU A 117 18.20 27.72 25.78
C GLU A 117 17.95 28.93 26.68
N GLU A 118 17.78 30.11 26.09
CA GLU A 118 17.53 31.32 26.83
C GLU A 118 16.20 31.24 27.57
N THR A 119 15.15 30.78 26.89
CA THR A 119 13.82 30.60 27.47
C THR A 119 13.85 29.55 28.60
N ALA A 120 14.49 28.40 28.37
CA ALA A 120 14.60 27.35 29.37
C ALA A 120 15.39 27.79 30.61
N LYS A 121 16.49 28.54 30.40
CA LYS A 121 17.33 29.05 31.48
C LYS A 121 16.60 30.14 32.28
N ALA A 122 15.95 31.09 31.61
CA ALA A 122 15.22 32.17 32.28
C ALA A 122 14.09 31.66 33.19
N ASN A 123 13.50 30.49 32.83
CA ASN A 123 12.39 29.91 33.54
C ASN A 123 12.78 28.66 34.39
N ASN A 124 14.08 28.38 34.57
CA ASN A 124 14.60 27.21 35.28
C ASN A 124 14.00 25.87 34.81
N LEU A 125 13.74 25.73 33.51
CA LEU A 125 13.15 24.53 32.94
C LEU A 125 14.21 23.40 32.82
N LYS A 126 13.80 22.17 33.09
CA LYS A 126 14.65 21.00 32.92
C LYS A 126 14.61 20.52 31.46
N ILE A 127 15.71 20.70 30.76
CA ILE A 127 15.83 20.29 29.35
C ILE A 127 16.01 18.78 29.26
N VAL A 128 15.24 18.18 28.35
CA VAL A 128 15.43 16.80 27.85
C VAL A 128 15.81 16.93 26.38
N GLU A 129 16.94 16.33 25.99
CA GLU A 129 17.41 16.30 24.62
C GLU A 129 17.48 14.85 24.13
N LEU A 130 16.93 14.62 22.93
CA LEU A 130 16.91 13.34 22.28
C LEU A 130 17.49 13.52 20.88
N ASN A 131 18.58 12.82 20.61
CA ASN A 131 19.32 12.97 19.38
C ASN A 131 18.95 11.91 18.36
N LYS A 132 18.78 12.33 17.09
CA LYS A 132 18.62 11.45 15.93
C LYS A 132 17.53 10.40 16.09
N ILE A 133 16.32 10.85 16.29
CA ILE A 133 15.13 10.00 16.39
C ILE A 133 14.38 10.01 15.08
N ASN A 134 13.93 8.82 14.62
CA ASN A 134 13.10 8.66 13.44
C ASN A 134 11.60 8.81 13.76
N ALA A 135 10.76 8.83 12.73
CA ALA A 135 9.30 8.93 12.88
C ALA A 135 8.65 7.76 13.63
N LYS A 136 9.34 6.63 13.78
CA LYS A 136 8.90 5.47 14.57
C LYS A 136 9.26 5.59 16.06
N LYS A 137 9.83 6.74 16.47
CA LYS A 137 10.33 7.03 17.83
C LYS A 137 11.48 6.10 18.23
N GLU A 138 12.40 5.85 17.29
CA GLU A 138 13.58 5.00 17.45
C GLU A 138 14.84 5.82 17.17
N ASP A 139 15.92 5.51 17.90
CA ASP A 139 17.24 6.07 17.61
C ASP A 139 17.91 5.43 16.38
N GLU A 140 19.11 5.86 16.01
CA GLU A 140 19.88 5.30 14.90
C GLU A 140 20.16 3.78 15.05
N SER A 141 20.17 3.27 16.29
CA SER A 141 20.36 1.85 16.60
C SER A 141 19.04 1.06 16.65
N LYS A 142 17.92 1.69 16.30
CA LYS A 142 16.55 1.13 16.35
C LYS A 142 16.05 0.84 17.78
N ASN A 143 16.64 1.46 18.81
CA ASN A 143 16.10 1.40 20.15
C ASN A 143 14.92 2.36 20.28
N LYS A 144 13.82 1.88 20.87
CA LYS A 144 12.63 2.71 21.11
C LYS A 144 12.90 3.69 22.27
N ILE A 145 12.41 4.90 22.14
CA ILE A 145 12.41 5.92 23.16
C ILE A 145 11.14 5.77 24.01
N GLU A 146 11.23 5.15 25.17
CA GLU A 146 10.05 4.84 26.00
C GLU A 146 9.59 6.02 26.86
N ASN A 147 10.52 6.85 27.34
CA ASN A 147 10.25 7.90 28.32
C ASN A 147 9.64 9.19 27.76
N LEU A 148 9.13 9.19 26.53
CA LEU A 148 8.48 10.31 25.90
C LEU A 148 7.06 9.89 25.49
N PRO A 149 5.98 10.57 25.97
CA PRO A 149 4.62 10.27 25.55
C PRO A 149 4.44 10.41 24.03
N ASP A 150 3.70 9.50 23.41
CA ASP A 150 3.51 9.48 21.94
C ASP A 150 2.81 10.73 21.42
N SER A 151 1.88 11.30 22.18
CA SER A 151 1.20 12.55 21.85
C SER A 151 2.18 13.73 21.79
N LEU A 152 3.06 13.83 22.77
CA LEU A 152 4.10 14.85 22.83
C LEU A 152 5.13 14.66 21.73
N PHE A 153 5.62 13.42 21.54
CA PHE A 153 6.56 13.09 20.46
C PHE A 153 6.01 13.51 19.10
N LYS A 154 4.77 13.11 18.76
CA LYS A 154 4.14 13.46 17.48
C LYS A 154 4.06 14.96 17.26
N LYS A 155 3.72 15.73 18.28
CA LYS A 155 3.68 17.21 18.19
C LYS A 155 5.05 17.79 17.92
N ILE A 156 6.07 17.40 18.69
CA ILE A 156 7.44 17.91 18.53
C ILE A 156 8.02 17.49 17.18
N TYR A 157 7.86 16.22 16.81
CA TYR A 157 8.41 15.68 15.55
C TYR A 157 7.81 16.38 14.32
N ASN A 158 6.59 16.90 14.41
CA ASN A 158 5.89 17.60 13.34
C ASN A 158 6.18 19.11 13.30
N ILE A 159 7.00 19.66 14.20
CA ILE A 159 7.51 21.04 14.09
C ILE A 159 8.24 21.16 12.76
N LYS A 160 7.83 22.16 11.96
CA LYS A 160 8.30 22.29 10.58
C LYS A 160 9.59 23.09 10.44
N ILE A 161 9.81 24.03 11.36
CA ILE A 161 10.95 24.95 11.26
C ILE A 161 11.93 24.60 12.39
N PRO A 162 13.08 24.00 12.06
CA PRO A 162 14.10 23.73 13.07
C PRO A 162 14.60 25.02 13.74
N GLN A 163 15.05 24.90 14.99
CA GLN A 163 15.64 25.98 15.80
C GLN A 163 14.67 27.11 16.16
N ILE A 164 13.38 26.93 15.92
CA ILE A 164 12.34 27.84 16.43
C ILE A 164 11.57 27.05 17.51
N PRO A 165 11.66 27.48 18.78
CA PRO A 165 10.91 26.83 19.83
C PRO A 165 9.42 27.14 19.74
N GLU A 166 8.59 26.19 20.18
CA GLU A 166 7.14 26.33 20.27
C GLU A 166 6.66 25.92 21.66
N ILE A 167 5.58 26.52 22.13
CA ILE A 167 4.88 26.07 23.33
C ILE A 167 3.78 25.11 22.89
N ILE A 168 3.83 23.90 23.45
CA ILE A 168 2.92 22.79 23.11
C ILE A 168 2.08 22.46 24.34
N ASN A 169 0.76 22.40 24.18
CA ASN A 169 -0.15 21.86 25.18
C ASN A 169 -0.49 20.41 24.85
N ILE A 170 -0.30 19.53 25.82
CA ILE A 170 -0.71 18.11 25.78
C ILE A 170 -1.42 17.77 27.10
N ASP A 171 -2.70 17.48 27.02
CA ASP A 171 -3.54 17.06 28.15
C ASP A 171 -3.47 17.99 29.36
N GLY A 172 -3.42 19.30 29.07
CA GLY A 172 -3.33 20.36 30.10
C GLY A 172 -1.94 20.61 30.66
N LYS A 173 -0.92 19.92 30.17
CA LYS A 173 0.49 20.17 30.46
C LYS A 173 1.14 20.96 29.33
N TYR A 174 2.01 21.87 29.70
CA TYR A 174 2.68 22.76 28.77
C TYR A 174 4.15 22.40 28.63
N TYR A 175 4.66 22.44 27.42
CA TYR A 175 6.03 22.11 27.09
C TYR A 175 6.62 23.17 26.17
N LEU A 176 7.83 23.62 26.49
CA LEU A 176 8.69 24.30 25.52
C LEU A 176 9.35 23.18 24.68
N ALA A 177 9.27 23.27 23.37
CA ALA A 177 9.79 22.22 22.49
C ALA A 177 10.34 22.77 21.19
N GLU A 178 11.35 22.13 20.62
CA GLU A 178 11.85 22.45 19.29
C GLU A 178 12.47 21.21 18.61
N VAL A 179 12.56 21.28 17.31
CA VAL A 179 13.47 20.47 16.50
C VAL A 179 14.79 21.20 16.37
N LYS A 180 15.86 20.65 16.93
CA LYS A 180 17.20 21.26 16.91
C LYS A 180 17.84 21.16 15.53
N ASN A 181 17.75 20.00 14.89
CA ASN A 181 18.20 19.75 13.52
C ASN A 181 17.48 18.55 12.90
N GLU A 182 17.55 18.48 11.58
CA GLU A 182 17.08 17.37 10.78
C GLU A 182 18.24 16.81 9.96
N GLU A 183 18.30 15.50 9.87
CA GLU A 183 19.31 14.78 9.08
C GLU A 183 18.64 13.70 8.23
N LYS A 184 19.00 13.64 6.95
CA LYS A 184 18.55 12.58 6.03
C LYS A 184 19.73 11.69 5.69
N LYS A 185 19.57 10.39 5.94
CA LYS A 185 20.59 9.37 5.63
C LYS A 185 20.03 8.29 4.74
N ASN A 186 20.84 7.79 3.81
CA ASN A 186 20.46 6.60 3.07
C ASN A 186 20.45 5.39 4.02
N ARG A 187 19.36 4.66 4.00
CA ARG A 187 19.25 3.38 4.71
C ARG A 187 20.17 2.37 4.02
N PRO A 188 20.99 1.64 4.73
CA PRO A 188 21.93 0.70 4.12
C PRO A 188 21.20 -0.47 3.44
N MET A 189 21.82 -1.07 2.42
CA MET A 189 21.25 -2.18 1.66
C MET A 189 20.86 -3.39 2.54
N ASN A 190 21.59 -3.63 3.62
CA ASN A 190 21.32 -4.71 4.57
C ASN A 190 20.23 -4.37 5.62
N ASP A 191 19.65 -3.18 5.56
CA ASP A 191 18.45 -2.88 6.36
C ASP A 191 17.32 -3.84 5.95
N PRO A 192 16.65 -4.54 6.91
CA PRO A 192 15.68 -5.58 6.58
C PRO A 192 14.53 -5.10 5.67
N GLU A 193 13.99 -3.91 5.93
CA GLU A 193 12.90 -3.36 5.12
C GLU A 193 13.39 -2.97 3.70
N VAL A 194 14.62 -2.45 3.57
CA VAL A 194 15.23 -2.15 2.27
C VAL A 194 15.47 -3.44 1.50
N LEU A 195 16.04 -4.45 2.14
CA LEU A 195 16.33 -5.73 1.53
C LEU A 195 15.05 -6.45 1.08
N GLU A 196 14.01 -6.40 1.89
CA GLU A 196 12.68 -6.94 1.54
C GLU A 196 12.08 -6.23 0.31
N ALA A 197 12.12 -4.89 0.29
CA ALA A 197 11.62 -4.11 -0.85
C ALA A 197 12.40 -4.39 -2.14
N LEU A 198 13.73 -4.50 -2.07
CA LEU A 198 14.58 -4.85 -3.23
C LEU A 198 14.29 -6.25 -3.75
N ASN A 199 14.16 -7.23 -2.85
CA ASN A 199 13.82 -8.61 -3.23
C ASN A 199 12.42 -8.69 -3.87
N ALA A 200 11.42 -8.02 -3.28
CA ALA A 200 10.07 -7.98 -3.82
C ALA A 200 10.05 -7.37 -5.24
N GLN A 201 10.77 -6.27 -5.45
CA GLN A 201 10.85 -5.61 -6.75
C GLN A 201 11.53 -6.49 -7.81
N LEU A 202 12.64 -7.15 -7.47
CA LEU A 202 13.34 -8.05 -8.38
C LEU A 202 12.52 -9.30 -8.71
N SER A 203 11.91 -9.92 -7.71
CA SER A 203 11.02 -11.08 -7.91
C SER A 203 9.81 -10.72 -8.77
N PHE A 204 9.24 -9.53 -8.58
CA PHE A 204 8.13 -9.06 -9.43
C PHE A 204 8.57 -8.84 -10.87
N LYS A 205 9.76 -8.25 -11.08
CA LYS A 205 10.33 -8.07 -12.42
C LYS A 205 10.55 -9.43 -13.10
N GLU A 206 11.18 -10.39 -12.41
CA GLU A 206 11.41 -11.73 -12.93
C GLU A 206 10.08 -12.43 -13.30
N LYS A 207 9.06 -12.28 -12.45
CA LYS A 207 7.71 -12.80 -12.74
C LYS A 207 7.13 -12.25 -14.05
N ILE A 208 7.29 -10.95 -14.30
CA ILE A 208 6.84 -10.32 -15.56
C ILE A 208 7.64 -10.87 -16.74
N GLU A 209 8.95 -11.00 -16.63
CA GLU A 209 9.82 -11.54 -17.68
C GLU A 209 9.46 -12.99 -18.00
N ASN A 210 9.27 -13.84 -17.00
CA ASN A 210 8.85 -15.21 -17.16
C ASN A 210 7.47 -15.34 -17.82
N ASN A 211 6.48 -14.53 -17.37
CA ASN A 211 5.16 -14.49 -17.98
C ASN A 211 5.23 -14.03 -19.45
N THR A 212 6.08 -13.07 -19.76
CA THR A 212 6.27 -12.56 -21.13
C THR A 212 6.87 -13.65 -22.02
N SER A 213 7.86 -14.40 -21.52
CA SER A 213 8.42 -15.53 -22.25
C SER A 213 7.38 -16.64 -22.50
N LEU A 214 6.65 -17.03 -21.47
CA LEU A 214 5.58 -18.03 -21.61
C LEU A 214 4.49 -17.59 -22.58
N ALA A 215 4.05 -16.32 -22.51
CA ALA A 215 3.05 -15.79 -23.44
C ALA A 215 3.55 -15.81 -24.89
N LYS A 216 4.83 -15.51 -25.12
CA LYS A 216 5.47 -15.59 -26.43
C LYS A 216 5.49 -17.02 -26.94
N ASP A 217 5.90 -17.97 -26.11
CA ASP A 217 6.00 -19.39 -26.47
C ASP A 217 4.60 -19.97 -26.81
N ILE A 218 3.58 -19.60 -26.04
CA ILE A 218 2.18 -19.95 -26.34
C ILE A 218 1.75 -19.36 -27.70
N GLY A 219 2.04 -18.07 -27.92
CA GLY A 219 1.70 -17.38 -29.17
C GLY A 219 2.40 -17.94 -30.41
N LEU A 220 3.55 -18.56 -30.25
CA LEU A 220 4.30 -19.26 -31.30
C LEU A 220 3.82 -20.72 -31.48
N GLY A 221 2.84 -21.19 -30.73
CA GLY A 221 2.35 -22.57 -30.80
C GLY A 221 3.29 -23.61 -30.17
N ALA A 222 4.24 -23.19 -29.34
CA ALA A 222 5.16 -24.09 -28.67
C ALA A 222 4.50 -24.92 -27.54
N PHE A 223 3.32 -24.52 -27.11
CA PHE A 223 2.52 -25.21 -26.10
C PHE A 223 1.38 -25.98 -26.77
N ASP A 224 1.58 -27.24 -27.04
CA ASP A 224 0.52 -28.22 -27.31
C ASP A 224 0.19 -29.00 -26.04
N GLY A 225 -0.71 -30.00 -26.11
CA GLY A 225 -1.14 -30.82 -24.96
C GLY A 225 -0.01 -31.59 -24.30
N ASP A 226 0.99 -32.04 -25.03
CA ASP A 226 2.12 -32.79 -24.53
C ASP A 226 3.14 -31.85 -23.90
N ASN A 227 3.45 -30.72 -24.54
CA ASN A 227 4.35 -29.71 -24.01
C ASN A 227 3.81 -29.06 -22.74
N TYR A 228 2.49 -28.92 -22.60
CA TYR A 228 1.85 -28.43 -21.38
C TYR A 228 2.17 -29.31 -20.16
N LYS A 229 2.06 -30.64 -20.30
CA LYS A 229 2.40 -31.59 -19.23
C LYS A 229 3.89 -31.63 -18.98
N LYS A 230 4.70 -31.69 -20.05
CA LYS A 230 6.16 -31.68 -19.96
C LYS A 230 6.66 -30.45 -19.22
N PHE A 231 6.12 -29.26 -19.50
CA PHE A 231 6.44 -28.04 -18.76
C PHE A 231 6.14 -28.17 -17.26
N ALA A 232 4.99 -28.74 -16.90
CA ALA A 232 4.64 -28.98 -15.50
C ALA A 232 5.65 -29.90 -14.81
N ASP A 233 5.97 -31.05 -15.44
CA ASP A 233 6.86 -32.08 -14.89
C ASP A 233 8.29 -31.53 -14.73
N GLU A 234 8.85 -30.88 -15.74
CA GLU A 234 10.19 -30.28 -15.72
C GLU A 234 10.32 -29.20 -14.67
N ASN A 235 9.22 -28.52 -14.35
CA ASN A 235 9.19 -27.47 -13.36
C ASN A 235 8.69 -27.90 -11.98
N GLY A 236 8.34 -29.17 -11.78
CA GLY A 236 7.81 -29.69 -10.51
C GLY A 236 6.48 -29.02 -10.13
N LEU A 237 5.65 -28.73 -11.14
CA LEU A 237 4.33 -28.10 -10.99
C LEU A 237 3.24 -29.16 -11.10
N VAL A 238 2.09 -28.86 -10.52
CA VAL A 238 0.93 -29.78 -10.53
C VAL A 238 -0.07 -29.32 -11.57
N VAL A 239 -0.52 -30.25 -12.40
CA VAL A 239 -1.66 -30.03 -13.31
C VAL A 239 -2.93 -30.43 -12.59
N GLU A 240 -3.79 -29.46 -12.34
CA GLU A 240 -5.06 -29.67 -11.65
C GLU A 240 -6.24 -29.58 -12.63
N ASN A 241 -7.30 -30.38 -12.40
CA ASN A 241 -8.53 -30.31 -13.17
C ASN A 241 -9.57 -29.49 -12.39
N TYR A 242 -10.28 -28.62 -13.09
CA TYR A 242 -11.30 -27.79 -12.46
C TYR A 242 -12.50 -27.59 -13.39
N LYS A 243 -13.70 -27.49 -12.80
CA LYS A 243 -14.95 -27.25 -13.52
C LYS A 243 -15.57 -25.95 -13.02
N ILE A 244 -15.76 -24.99 -13.93
CA ILE A 244 -16.30 -23.67 -13.64
C ILE A 244 -17.65 -23.52 -14.32
N SER A 245 -18.73 -23.36 -13.55
CA SER A 245 -20.10 -23.23 -14.03
C SER A 245 -20.76 -21.90 -13.68
N SER A 246 -19.99 -20.93 -13.20
CA SER A 246 -20.46 -19.61 -12.82
C SER A 246 -19.42 -18.54 -13.13
N LEU A 247 -19.83 -17.38 -13.58
CA LEU A 247 -18.97 -16.21 -13.82
C LEU A 247 -18.49 -15.53 -12.52
N LYS A 248 -18.95 -16.00 -11.35
CA LYS A 248 -18.53 -15.46 -10.07
C LYS A 248 -17.16 -16.01 -9.67
N GLN A 249 -16.48 -15.28 -8.79
CA GLN A 249 -15.25 -15.75 -8.17
C GLN A 249 -15.46 -17.09 -7.44
N ASN A 250 -14.37 -17.85 -7.30
CA ASN A 250 -14.30 -19.06 -6.49
C ASN A 250 -13.02 -19.02 -5.64
N ASP A 251 -12.72 -20.12 -4.94
CA ASP A 251 -11.58 -20.20 -4.03
C ASP A 251 -10.21 -20.11 -4.74
N ILE A 252 -10.16 -20.35 -6.05
CA ILE A 252 -8.92 -20.38 -6.84
C ILE A 252 -8.81 -19.13 -7.72
N PHE A 253 -9.89 -18.76 -8.42
CA PHE A 253 -9.89 -17.75 -9.45
C PHE A 253 -10.73 -16.53 -9.03
N SER A 254 -10.13 -15.35 -9.09
CA SER A 254 -10.89 -14.10 -8.95
C SER A 254 -11.91 -13.95 -10.09
N GLU A 255 -12.92 -13.10 -9.89
CA GLU A 255 -13.96 -12.86 -10.91
C GLU A 255 -13.38 -12.44 -12.27
N GLY A 256 -12.33 -11.61 -12.26
CA GLY A 256 -11.63 -11.20 -13.48
C GLY A 256 -10.98 -12.36 -14.22
N LEU A 257 -10.36 -13.30 -13.49
CA LEU A 257 -9.78 -14.51 -14.08
C LEU A 257 -10.86 -15.46 -14.61
N VAL A 258 -11.95 -15.65 -13.86
CA VAL A 258 -13.09 -16.46 -14.32
C VAL A 258 -13.64 -15.91 -15.64
N LYS A 259 -13.86 -14.58 -15.75
CA LYS A 259 -14.30 -13.96 -16.99
C LYS A 259 -13.34 -14.21 -18.16
N GLN A 260 -12.03 -14.17 -17.91
CA GLN A 260 -11.02 -14.49 -18.94
C GLN A 260 -11.10 -15.97 -19.35
N ILE A 261 -11.24 -16.91 -18.40
CA ILE A 261 -11.40 -18.34 -18.69
C ILE A 261 -12.63 -18.60 -19.57
N PHE A 262 -13.73 -17.92 -19.32
CA PHE A 262 -14.95 -18.07 -20.12
C PHE A 262 -14.80 -17.59 -21.57
N LEU A 263 -13.80 -16.75 -21.87
CA LEU A 263 -13.49 -16.29 -23.22
C LEU A 263 -12.58 -17.26 -24.00
N THR A 264 -11.94 -18.23 -23.35
CA THR A 264 -11.06 -19.19 -24.00
C THR A 264 -11.85 -20.22 -24.80
N LYS A 265 -11.25 -20.75 -25.88
CA LYS A 265 -11.84 -21.79 -26.70
C LYS A 265 -11.36 -23.19 -26.26
N ASP A 266 -12.14 -24.20 -26.64
CA ASP A 266 -11.74 -25.60 -26.40
C ASP A 266 -10.44 -25.91 -27.16
N GLY A 267 -9.50 -26.52 -26.47
CA GLY A 267 -8.16 -26.82 -26.97
C GLY A 267 -7.13 -25.70 -26.75
N ASP A 268 -7.57 -24.49 -26.44
CA ASP A 268 -6.64 -23.37 -26.22
C ASP A 268 -5.83 -23.57 -24.93
N ILE A 269 -4.57 -23.15 -24.98
CA ILE A 269 -3.72 -22.95 -23.82
C ILE A 269 -3.45 -21.46 -23.68
N ASN A 270 -3.70 -20.89 -22.51
CA ASN A 270 -3.61 -19.47 -22.26
C ASN A 270 -2.87 -19.20 -20.95
N LEU A 271 -2.01 -18.18 -20.93
CA LEU A 271 -1.50 -17.59 -19.73
C LEU A 271 -2.47 -16.50 -19.25
N LEU A 272 -3.06 -16.70 -18.08
CA LEU A 272 -3.96 -15.74 -17.47
C LEU A 272 -3.38 -15.18 -16.19
N THR A 273 -3.55 -13.87 -15.99
CA THR A 273 -3.07 -13.16 -14.81
C THR A 273 -4.17 -12.33 -14.19
N ASN A 274 -4.14 -12.17 -12.87
CA ASN A 274 -5.02 -11.20 -12.23
C ASN A 274 -4.56 -9.76 -12.54
N SER A 275 -5.41 -8.77 -12.28
CA SER A 275 -5.14 -7.36 -12.59
C SER A 275 -3.91 -6.78 -11.89
N THR A 276 -3.52 -7.35 -10.75
CA THR A 276 -2.34 -6.91 -9.97
C THR A 276 -1.07 -7.67 -10.34
N LEU A 277 -1.13 -8.62 -11.28
CA LEU A 277 -0.04 -9.51 -11.67
C LEU A 277 0.56 -10.34 -10.51
N THR A 278 -0.18 -10.46 -9.41
CA THR A 278 0.27 -11.24 -8.24
C THR A 278 0.01 -12.73 -8.40
N LYS A 279 -1.00 -13.11 -9.20
CA LYS A 279 -1.34 -14.49 -9.53
C LYS A 279 -1.29 -14.72 -11.03
N SER A 280 -0.68 -15.83 -11.44
CA SER A 280 -0.57 -16.26 -12.84
C SER A 280 -0.89 -17.72 -12.96
N PHE A 281 -1.67 -18.07 -13.98
CA PHE A 281 -2.07 -19.44 -14.24
C PHE A 281 -1.86 -19.78 -15.72
N LEU A 282 -1.33 -20.97 -15.98
CA LEU A 282 -1.34 -21.55 -17.31
C LEU A 282 -2.57 -22.45 -17.40
N ILE A 283 -3.52 -22.09 -18.28
CA ILE A 283 -4.83 -22.74 -18.37
C ILE A 283 -4.98 -23.42 -19.73
N SER A 284 -5.32 -24.71 -19.69
CA SER A 284 -5.73 -25.49 -20.85
C SER A 284 -7.23 -25.75 -20.79
N THR A 285 -8.00 -25.16 -21.72
CA THR A 285 -9.44 -25.36 -21.81
C THR A 285 -9.73 -26.67 -22.54
N LYS A 286 -10.31 -27.65 -21.86
CA LYS A 286 -10.56 -28.98 -22.40
C LYS A 286 -11.90 -29.06 -23.11
N LYS A 287 -12.95 -28.50 -22.50
CA LYS A 287 -14.31 -28.60 -23.02
C LYS A 287 -15.20 -27.48 -22.50
N THR A 288 -16.05 -26.98 -23.36
CA THR A 288 -17.16 -26.09 -23.01
C THR A 288 -18.47 -26.87 -23.12
N GLU A 289 -19.22 -26.96 -22.04
CA GLU A 289 -20.56 -27.55 -21.99
C GLU A 289 -21.59 -26.42 -21.86
N TYR A 290 -22.68 -26.54 -22.60
CA TYR A 290 -23.81 -25.62 -22.53
C TYR A 290 -25.00 -26.36 -21.89
N LYS A 291 -25.69 -25.70 -20.96
CA LYS A 291 -26.91 -26.21 -20.33
C LYS A 291 -28.12 -25.83 -21.15
#